data_b52197d6b43cc2c7f49ed375940c6d9f
#
_entry.id   b52197d6b43cc2c7f49ed375940c6d9f
#
_cell.length_a   1.000
_cell.length_b   1.000
_cell.length_c   1.000
_cell.angle_alpha   90.00
_cell.angle_beta   90.00
_cell.angle_gamma   90.00
#
_symmetry.space_group_name_H-M   'P 1'
#
loop_
_entity.id
_entity.type
_entity.pdbx_description
1 polymer ?
#
loop_
_entity_poly.entity_id
_entity_poly.type
_entity_poly.pdbx_seq_one_letter_code
_entity_poly.pdbx_strand_id
1 'polypeptide(L)'
;MIELGQKARDKITGFAGIITGRAQYLYGCDQYVLAPPVKEADGKIEQGQWFDEGRIEITGAGVTAAEVMVEKPGGPNRDVPR
;
A
#
# COMPACT_ATOMS: atom_id res chain seq x y z
N MET A 1 -11.00 10.41 4.02
CA MET A 1 -9.91 10.65 3.09
C MET A 1 -8.96 9.45 3.03
N ILE A 2 -8.54 9.10 1.84
CA ILE A 2 -7.67 7.95 1.66
C ILE A 2 -6.24 8.33 2.02
N GLU A 3 -5.62 7.54 2.88
CA GLU A 3 -4.25 7.80 3.30
C GLU A 3 -3.41 6.57 3.10
N LEU A 4 -2.13 6.79 2.84
CA LEU A 4 -1.19 5.70 2.69
C LEU A 4 -1.10 4.94 4.00
N GLY A 5 -0.99 3.64 3.91
CA GLY A 5 -0.89 2.78 5.08
C GLY A 5 -2.20 2.18 5.53
N GLN A 6 -3.31 2.70 5.06
CA GLN A 6 -4.61 2.17 5.46
C GLN A 6 -4.89 0.84 4.76
N LYS A 7 -5.67 0.00 5.42
CA LYS A 7 -6.18 -1.19 4.79
C LYS A 7 -7.32 -0.81 3.87
N ALA A 8 -7.34 -1.40 2.70
CA ALA A 8 -8.36 -1.05 1.72
C ALA A 8 -8.70 -2.25 0.85
N ARG A 9 -9.80 -2.12 0.15
CA ARG A 9 -10.29 -3.17 -0.72
C ARG A 9 -10.86 -2.53 -1.98
N ASP A 10 -10.64 -3.21 -3.10
CA ASP A 10 -11.27 -2.80 -4.35
C ASP A 10 -12.73 -3.25 -4.31
N LYS A 11 -13.64 -2.30 -4.47
CA LYS A 11 -15.07 -2.58 -4.35
C LYS A 11 -15.57 -3.55 -5.42
N ILE A 12 -14.90 -3.60 -6.54
CA ILE A 12 -15.38 -4.38 -7.67
C ILE A 12 -14.89 -5.81 -7.61
N THR A 13 -13.60 -6.00 -7.38
CA THR A 13 -13.02 -7.34 -7.42
C THR A 13 -12.82 -7.96 -6.05
N GLY A 14 -12.83 -7.15 -5.00
CA GLY A 14 -12.54 -7.64 -3.67
C GLY A 14 -11.06 -7.74 -3.35
N PHE A 15 -10.21 -7.34 -4.30
CA PHE A 15 -8.76 -7.34 -4.05
C PHE A 15 -8.47 -6.44 -2.84
N ALA A 16 -7.72 -6.96 -1.88
CA ALA A 16 -7.50 -6.25 -0.63
C ALA A 16 -6.02 -6.17 -0.32
N GLY A 17 -5.65 -5.13 0.40
CA GLY A 17 -4.26 -4.94 0.79
C GLY A 17 -4.08 -3.62 1.51
N ILE A 18 -2.80 -3.26 1.68
CA ILE A 18 -2.43 -2.01 2.31
C ILE A 18 -2.11 -1.00 1.21
N ILE A 19 -2.58 0.21 1.39
CA ILE A 19 -2.29 1.27 0.43
C ILE A 19 -0.84 1.71 0.61
N THR A 20 0.00 1.39 -0.38
CA THR A 20 1.41 1.69 -0.27
C THR A 20 1.87 2.81 -1.17
N GLY A 21 1.00 3.26 -2.07
CA GLY A 21 1.40 4.33 -2.97
C GLY A 21 0.21 5.02 -3.57
N ARG A 22 0.47 6.18 -4.14
CA ARG A 22 -0.56 6.99 -4.77
C ARG A 22 0.03 7.64 -6.00
N ALA A 23 -0.75 7.66 -7.07
CA ALA A 23 -0.36 8.33 -8.31
C ALA A 23 -1.37 9.42 -8.60
N GLN A 24 -0.87 10.61 -8.85
CA GLN A 24 -1.72 11.74 -9.15
C GLN A 24 -1.46 12.14 -10.60
N TYR A 25 -2.53 12.34 -11.35
CA TYR A 25 -2.42 12.63 -12.76
C TYR A 25 -2.95 14.01 -13.07
N LEU A 26 -2.48 14.58 -14.16
CA LEU A 26 -2.98 15.87 -14.60
C LEU A 26 -4.47 15.80 -14.92
N TYR A 27 -4.88 14.68 -15.48
CA TYR A 27 -6.28 14.43 -15.80
C TYR A 27 -6.71 13.12 -15.17
N GLY A 28 -7.95 13.08 -14.72
CA GLY A 28 -8.52 11.86 -14.21
C GLY A 28 -8.37 11.74 -12.72
N CYS A 29 -8.70 10.58 -12.20
CA CYS A 29 -8.69 10.31 -10.78
C CYS A 29 -7.30 9.90 -10.33
N ASP A 30 -7.01 10.18 -9.08
CA ASP A 30 -5.83 9.60 -8.45
C ASP A 30 -5.99 8.09 -8.41
N GLN A 31 -4.86 7.40 -8.42
CA GLN A 31 -4.86 5.95 -8.26
C GLN A 31 -4.05 5.57 -7.05
N TYR A 32 -4.41 4.46 -6.46
CA TYR A 32 -3.74 3.95 -5.26
C TYR A 32 -3.36 2.51 -5.50
N VAL A 33 -2.17 2.14 -5.02
CA VAL A 33 -1.72 0.76 -5.15
C VAL A 33 -1.98 0.04 -3.83
N LEU A 34 -2.61 -1.13 -3.94
CA LEU A 34 -2.88 -2.00 -2.81
C LEU A 34 -1.89 -3.14 -2.85
N ALA A 35 -1.14 -3.31 -1.77
CA ALA A 35 -0.17 -4.38 -1.65
C ALA A 35 -0.78 -5.48 -0.79
N PRO A 36 -1.04 -6.65 -1.36
CA PRO A 36 -1.67 -7.73 -0.61
C PRO A 36 -0.66 -8.41 0.31
N PRO A 37 -1.16 -9.13 1.31
CA PRO A 37 -0.26 -9.87 2.19
C PRO A 37 0.39 -11.03 1.46
N VAL A 38 1.51 -11.48 2.00
CA VAL A 38 2.19 -12.64 1.47
C VAL A 38 1.33 -13.87 1.73
N LYS A 39 1.23 -14.73 0.72
CA LYS A 39 0.52 -15.98 0.90
C LYS A 39 1.40 -16.96 1.64
N GLU A 40 0.88 -17.48 2.73
CA GLU A 40 1.64 -18.39 3.56
C GLU A 40 2.00 -19.67 2.84
N ALA A 41 1.08 -20.14 2.01
CA ALA A 41 1.24 -21.46 1.41
C ALA A 41 2.52 -21.56 0.60
N ASP A 42 2.84 -20.54 -0.17
CA ASP A 42 4.02 -20.61 -1.02
C ASP A 42 5.04 -19.51 -0.71
N GLY A 43 4.74 -18.66 0.24
CA GLY A 43 5.67 -17.62 0.64
C GLY A 43 5.94 -16.56 -0.41
N LYS A 44 5.16 -16.54 -1.46
CA LYS A 44 5.38 -15.58 -2.53
C LYS A 44 4.80 -14.23 -2.17
N ILE A 45 5.50 -13.19 -2.59
CA ILE A 45 5.01 -11.82 -2.42
C ILE A 45 4.21 -11.48 -3.65
N GLU A 46 2.93 -11.20 -3.43
CA GLU A 46 2.06 -10.81 -4.53
C GLU A 46 2.34 -9.37 -4.91
N GLN A 47 2.26 -9.10 -6.20
CA GLN A 47 2.47 -7.77 -6.70
C GLN A 47 1.26 -6.90 -6.42
N GLY A 48 1.50 -5.65 -6.02
CA GLY A 48 0.41 -4.73 -5.80
C GLY A 48 -0.29 -4.35 -7.09
N GLN A 49 -1.52 -3.91 -6.97
CA GLN A 49 -2.32 -3.51 -8.10
C GLN A 49 -2.83 -2.09 -7.89
N TRP A 50 -2.95 -1.35 -8.98
CA TRP A 50 -3.42 0.03 -8.94
C TRP A 50 -4.91 0.10 -9.21
N PHE A 51 -5.61 0.94 -8.44
CA PHE A 51 -7.05 1.14 -8.58
C PHE A 51 -7.38 2.61 -8.50
N ASP A 52 -8.38 3.03 -9.24
CA ASP A 52 -8.88 4.41 -9.15
C ASP A 52 -9.42 4.67 -7.76
N GLU A 53 -9.32 5.92 -7.32
CA GLU A 53 -9.76 6.25 -5.97
C GLU A 53 -11.21 5.90 -5.73
N GLY A 54 -12.04 5.98 -6.75
CA GLY A 54 -13.47 5.68 -6.62
C GLY A 54 -13.74 4.21 -6.32
N ARG A 55 -12.77 3.35 -6.57
CA ARG A 55 -12.93 1.92 -6.31
C ARG A 55 -12.42 1.51 -4.94
N ILE A 56 -11.80 2.43 -4.22
CA ILE A 56 -11.15 2.10 -2.95
C ILE A 56 -12.14 2.22 -1.80
N GLU A 57 -12.21 1.17 -1.00
CA GLU A 57 -12.98 1.17 0.23
C GLU A 57 -12.02 0.94 1.39
N ILE A 58 -11.98 1.89 2.32
CA ILE A 58 -11.11 1.76 3.48
C ILE A 58 -11.72 0.78 4.45
N THR A 59 -10.96 -0.24 4.82
CA THR A 59 -11.48 -1.30 5.69
C THR A 59 -10.83 -1.31 7.06
N GLY A 60 -9.75 -0.56 7.26
CA GLY A 60 -9.12 -0.54 8.56
C GLY A 60 -7.95 0.41 8.61
N ALA A 61 -7.34 0.49 9.77
CA ALA A 61 -6.25 1.43 9.98
C ALA A 61 -4.96 1.02 9.28
N GLY A 62 -4.72 -0.27 9.18
CA GLY A 62 -3.51 -0.73 8.52
C GLY A 62 -2.26 -0.43 9.30
N VAL A 63 -1.26 0.12 8.61
CA VAL A 63 0.02 0.43 9.24
C VAL A 63 0.33 1.90 9.04
N THR A 64 1.20 2.42 9.88
CA THR A 64 1.66 3.79 9.74
C THR A 64 3.05 3.79 9.11
N ALA A 65 3.44 4.94 8.58
CA ALA A 65 4.77 5.08 8.03
C ALA A 65 5.82 4.79 9.10
N ALA A 66 5.55 5.19 10.32
CA ALA A 66 6.50 4.97 11.40
C ALA A 66 6.73 3.50 11.68
N GLU A 67 5.69 2.68 11.49
CA GLU A 67 5.82 1.25 11.73
C GLU A 67 6.65 0.57 10.63
N VAL A 68 6.57 1.11 9.43
CA VAL A 68 7.28 0.53 8.30
C VAL A 68 8.69 1.06 8.20
N MET A 69 8.87 2.33 8.48
CA MET A 69 10.20 2.94 8.44
C MET A 69 11.00 2.47 9.62
N VAL A 70 11.85 1.53 9.36
CA VAL A 70 12.69 1.02 10.43
C VAL A 70 13.66 2.09 10.84
N GLU A 71 13.75 2.31 12.13
CA GLU A 71 14.77 3.17 12.67
C GLU A 71 16.11 2.56 12.33
N LYS A 72 16.81 3.24 11.49
CA LYS A 72 18.14 2.75 11.16
C LYS A 72 19.11 3.29 12.18
N PRO A 73 19.61 2.46 13.00
CA PRO A 73 20.72 2.94 13.81
C PRO A 73 21.84 3.19 12.84
N GLY A 74 21.86 4.23 12.40
CA GLY A 74 22.76 4.53 11.36
C GLY A 74 22.33 4.02 10.04
N GLY A 75 22.07 3.78 10.05
CA GLY A 75 21.62 3.45 9.32
C GLY A 75 21.49 3.50 8.27
N PRO A 76 21.59 3.29 8.20
CA PRO A 76 21.16 3.13 7.46
C PRO A 76 20.93 2.95 6.50
N ASN A 77 21.07 2.95 6.62
CA ASN A 77 20.76 2.61 6.08
C ASN A 77 20.48 2.51 5.28
N ARG A 78 20.76 2.83 5.32
CA ARG A 78 20.45 2.56 4.94
C ARG A 78 20.18 2.42 4.08
N ASP A 79 20.30 2.50 4.15
CA ASP A 79 20.06 2.24 3.55
C ASP A 79 19.89 2.18 2.63
N VAL A 80 19.93 2.53 2.75
CA VAL A 80 19.62 2.34 2.11
C VAL A 80 19.66 2.40 1.21
N PRO A 81 19.68 2.56 1.25
CA PRO A 81 19.59 2.58 0.63
C PRO A 81 19.68 2.75 -0.17
N ARG A 82 19.78 3.15 0.16
CA ARG A 82 19.93 3.17 -0.10
C ARG A 82 20.13 3.08 -0.76
#